data_5f371376edf49c04d0493fdc5b2cb168
#
_entry.id   5f371376edf49c04d0493fdc5b2cb168
#
_cell.length_a   1.000
_cell.length_b   1.000
_cell.length_c   1.000
_cell.angle_alpha   90.00
_cell.angle_beta   90.00
_cell.angle_gamma   90.00
#
_symmetry.space_group_name_H-M   'P 1'
#
loop_
_entity.id
_entity.type
_entity.pdbx_description
1 polymer ?
#
loop_
_entity_poly.entity_id
_entity_poly.type
_entity_poly.pdbx_seq_one_letter_code
_entity_poly.pdbx_strand_id
1 'polypeptide(L)'
;GDFAEYNAAETRGIDTIREVKQRAGLAPLWGGVRMFLFDEAHKLSSDAQNALLKILEDTPRHVYFILATTEPEKLIPTIRNRCTDVRVKALSVACLEELVGRVCASEGKRLDEEVRDRIVEYADGSARRVLSILHAIINFPDKQDQLDTIVKGDVRTKAIELARLLIFSQPQWKEVAAMLQTLDEDPETLRRMILSYTTKVLLQGGKGEGRAFFLIDVFKESFFTSGRAGLIAACYAVTTSK
;
A
#
# COMPACT_ATOMS: atom_id res chain seq x y z
N GLY A 1 23.12 -10.17 8.92
CA GLY A 1 22.57 -11.52 9.03
C GLY A 1 22.43 -12.19 7.68
N ASP A 2 21.96 -13.43 7.69
CA ASP A 2 21.76 -14.21 6.47
C ASP A 2 20.46 -13.89 5.73
N PHE A 3 19.60 -13.07 6.32
CA PHE A 3 18.43 -12.45 5.67
C PHE A 3 18.64 -10.95 5.55
N ALA A 4 18.35 -10.41 4.37
CA ALA A 4 18.38 -8.97 4.11
C ALA A 4 17.19 -8.59 3.23
N GLU A 5 16.48 -7.55 3.64
CA GLU A 5 15.34 -6.97 2.93
C GLU A 5 15.69 -5.58 2.42
N TYR A 6 15.33 -5.31 1.19
CA TYR A 6 15.51 -4.04 0.50
C TYR A 6 14.18 -3.56 -0.07
N ASN A 7 13.75 -2.37 0.33
CA ASN A 7 12.61 -1.71 -0.27
C ASN A 7 13.07 -0.97 -1.54
N ALA A 8 12.76 -1.52 -2.72
CA ALA A 8 13.15 -0.89 -3.98
C ALA A 8 12.47 0.46 -4.25
N ALA A 9 11.43 0.83 -3.49
CA ALA A 9 10.86 2.17 -3.56
C ALA A 9 11.80 3.23 -2.95
N GLU A 10 12.62 2.85 -1.98
CA GLU A 10 13.58 3.73 -1.29
C GLU A 10 14.99 3.59 -1.88
N THR A 11 15.40 2.36 -2.19
CA THR A 11 16.76 2.01 -2.64
C THR A 11 16.75 1.54 -4.10
N ARG A 12 16.50 2.45 -5.05
CA ARG A 12 16.30 2.14 -6.48
C ARG A 12 17.58 1.93 -7.28
N GLY A 13 18.72 2.28 -6.70
CA GLY A 13 19.98 2.47 -7.42
C GLY A 13 20.81 1.20 -7.61
N ILE A 14 21.74 1.27 -8.56
CA ILE A 14 22.71 0.20 -8.84
C ILE A 14 23.63 -0.10 -7.65
N ASP A 15 23.87 0.87 -6.76
CA ASP A 15 24.77 0.70 -5.63
C ASP A 15 24.23 -0.31 -4.61
N THR A 16 22.91 -0.35 -4.40
CA THR A 16 22.24 -1.39 -3.59
C THR A 16 22.54 -2.77 -4.16
N ILE A 17 22.46 -2.92 -5.48
CA ILE A 17 22.71 -4.22 -6.13
C ILE A 17 24.19 -4.59 -6.07
N ARG A 18 25.11 -3.61 -6.11
CA ARG A 18 26.56 -3.86 -5.90
C ARG A 18 26.85 -4.36 -4.47
N GLU A 19 26.22 -3.76 -3.46
CA GLU A 19 26.30 -4.24 -2.08
C GLU A 19 25.78 -5.68 -1.97
N VAL A 20 24.62 -5.95 -2.54
CA VAL A 20 24.02 -7.30 -2.57
C VAL A 20 24.97 -8.30 -3.22
N LYS A 21 25.62 -7.94 -4.34
CA LYS A 21 26.60 -8.79 -5.01
C LYS A 21 27.78 -9.14 -4.12
N GLN A 22 28.32 -8.16 -3.40
CA GLN A 22 29.44 -8.40 -2.46
C GLN A 22 29.01 -9.34 -1.34
N ARG A 23 27.84 -9.12 -0.76
CA ARG A 23 27.29 -9.94 0.33
C ARG A 23 26.91 -11.36 -0.13
N ALA A 24 26.43 -11.52 -1.36
CA ALA A 24 26.09 -12.81 -1.94
C ALA A 24 27.32 -13.73 -2.10
N GLY A 25 28.51 -13.15 -2.34
CA GLY A 25 29.76 -13.89 -2.41
C GLY A 25 30.29 -14.41 -1.08
N LEU A 26 29.72 -13.96 0.06
CA LEU A 26 30.16 -14.37 1.39
C LEU A 26 29.40 -15.61 1.86
N ALA A 27 30.06 -16.50 2.59
CA ALA A 27 29.39 -17.65 3.20
C ALA A 27 28.31 -17.20 4.21
N PRO A 28 27.20 -17.96 4.36
CA PRO A 28 26.21 -17.71 5.41
C PRO A 28 26.83 -17.81 6.80
N LEU A 29 26.31 -17.03 7.76
CA LEU A 29 26.80 -17.01 9.15
C LEU A 29 26.14 -18.10 10.01
N TRP A 30 24.87 -18.36 9.82
CA TRP A 30 24.08 -19.18 10.76
C TRP A 30 23.26 -20.31 10.10
N GLY A 31 22.69 -20.09 8.92
CA GLY A 31 21.62 -20.94 8.40
C GLY A 31 21.99 -21.83 7.21
N GLY A 32 23.23 -21.86 6.75
CA GLY A 32 23.60 -22.58 5.51
C GLY A 32 23.08 -21.94 4.22
N VAL A 33 22.17 -20.97 4.32
CA VAL A 33 21.61 -20.21 3.19
C VAL A 33 21.61 -18.71 3.49
N ARG A 34 21.70 -17.91 2.44
CA ARG A 34 21.57 -16.45 2.50
C ARG A 34 20.42 -16.01 1.60
N MET A 35 19.54 -15.16 2.11
CA MET A 35 18.34 -14.73 1.41
C MET A 35 18.30 -13.20 1.26
N PHE A 36 17.97 -12.74 0.06
CA PHE A 36 17.76 -11.34 -0.26
C PHE A 36 16.32 -11.16 -0.74
N LEU A 37 15.54 -10.35 -0.05
CA LEU A 37 14.19 -9.95 -0.44
C LEU A 37 14.23 -8.53 -1.01
N PHE A 38 13.73 -8.37 -2.23
CA PHE A 38 13.44 -7.06 -2.82
C PHE A 38 11.94 -6.83 -2.82
N ASP A 39 11.46 -5.97 -1.93
CA ASP A 39 10.08 -5.52 -1.94
C ASP A 39 9.91 -4.40 -2.97
N GLU A 40 8.72 -4.33 -3.60
CA GLU A 40 8.42 -3.41 -4.70
C GLU A 40 9.46 -3.47 -5.84
N ALA A 41 9.93 -4.68 -6.19
CA ALA A 41 11.05 -4.91 -7.11
C ALA A 41 10.89 -4.19 -8.46
N HIS A 42 9.67 -3.90 -8.90
CA HIS A 42 9.38 -3.12 -10.11
C HIS A 42 9.85 -1.65 -10.02
N LYS A 43 10.18 -1.15 -8.83
CA LYS A 43 10.73 0.21 -8.63
C LYS A 43 12.24 0.29 -8.85
N LEU A 44 12.94 -0.83 -9.00
CA LEU A 44 14.37 -0.83 -9.36
C LEU A 44 14.60 -0.11 -10.69
N SER A 45 15.63 0.71 -10.77
CA SER A 45 16.03 1.35 -12.02
C SER A 45 16.44 0.30 -13.06
N SER A 46 16.41 0.65 -14.34
CA SER A 46 16.83 -0.25 -15.42
C SER A 46 18.26 -0.75 -15.22
N ASP A 47 19.15 0.13 -14.75
CA ASP A 47 20.54 -0.25 -14.48
C ASP A 47 20.67 -1.21 -13.29
N ALA A 48 19.86 -1.00 -12.24
CA ALA A 48 19.79 -1.91 -11.11
C ALA A 48 19.22 -3.28 -11.52
N GLN A 49 18.17 -3.32 -12.34
CA GLN A 49 17.64 -4.57 -12.88
C GLN A 49 18.67 -5.33 -13.74
N ASN A 50 19.42 -4.62 -14.59
CA ASN A 50 20.49 -5.23 -15.38
C ASN A 50 21.68 -5.72 -14.53
N ALA A 51 22.00 -5.02 -13.45
CA ALA A 51 23.00 -5.47 -12.49
C ALA A 51 22.55 -6.71 -11.72
N LEU A 52 21.27 -6.74 -11.29
CA LEU A 52 20.67 -7.89 -10.61
C LEU A 52 20.63 -9.12 -11.51
N LEU A 53 20.31 -8.95 -12.80
CA LEU A 53 20.32 -10.04 -13.77
C LEU A 53 21.65 -10.79 -13.79
N LYS A 54 22.79 -10.06 -13.76
CA LYS A 54 24.14 -10.69 -13.72
C LYS A 54 24.37 -11.52 -12.47
N ILE A 55 23.74 -11.16 -11.34
CA ILE A 55 23.85 -11.93 -10.11
C ILE A 55 22.95 -13.16 -10.17
N LEU A 56 21.77 -13.03 -10.77
CA LEU A 56 20.83 -14.14 -10.95
C LEU A 56 21.37 -15.22 -11.92
N GLU A 57 22.23 -14.84 -12.86
CA GLU A 57 22.89 -15.77 -13.79
C GLU A 57 23.93 -16.65 -13.09
N ASP A 58 24.68 -16.08 -12.16
CA ASP A 58 25.78 -16.76 -11.44
C ASP A 58 25.49 -16.81 -9.93
N THR A 59 24.25 -17.17 -9.56
CA THR A 59 23.86 -17.22 -8.14
C THR A 59 24.56 -18.39 -7.42
N PRO A 60 25.30 -18.11 -6.33
CA PRO A 60 25.88 -19.16 -5.49
C PRO A 60 24.80 -20.08 -4.91
N ARG A 61 25.08 -21.38 -4.75
CA ARG A 61 24.10 -22.38 -4.29
C ARG A 61 23.47 -22.08 -2.93
N HIS A 62 24.12 -21.29 -2.09
CA HIS A 62 23.64 -20.91 -0.76
C HIS A 62 22.84 -19.59 -0.76
N VAL A 63 22.63 -18.98 -1.93
CA VAL A 63 21.96 -17.68 -2.05
C VAL A 63 20.59 -17.84 -2.71
N TYR A 64 19.60 -17.18 -2.14
CA TYR A 64 18.23 -17.12 -2.65
C TYR A 64 17.80 -15.68 -2.80
N PHE A 65 17.10 -15.38 -3.91
CA PHE A 65 16.50 -14.09 -4.19
C PHE A 65 14.98 -14.22 -4.20
N ILE A 66 14.30 -13.32 -3.50
CA ILE A 66 12.84 -13.16 -3.55
C ILE A 66 12.56 -11.75 -4.10
N LEU A 67 11.82 -11.67 -5.19
CA LEU A 67 11.38 -10.42 -5.80
C LEU A 67 9.88 -10.31 -5.58
N ALA A 68 9.46 -9.46 -4.64
CA ALA A 68 8.05 -9.16 -4.42
C ALA A 68 7.64 -7.95 -5.27
N THR A 69 6.55 -8.07 -6.01
CA THR A 69 6.04 -7.01 -6.88
C THR A 69 4.55 -7.14 -7.12
N THR A 70 3.86 -6.00 -7.23
CA THR A 70 2.48 -5.92 -7.70
C THR A 70 2.40 -5.75 -9.22
N GLU A 71 3.51 -5.42 -9.90
CA GLU A 71 3.60 -5.12 -11.33
C GLU A 71 4.72 -5.94 -11.99
N PRO A 72 4.56 -7.26 -12.12
CA PRO A 72 5.61 -8.13 -12.65
C PRO A 72 6.01 -7.79 -14.10
N GLU A 73 5.09 -7.19 -14.87
CA GLU A 73 5.36 -6.76 -16.25
C GLU A 73 6.37 -5.61 -16.35
N LYS A 74 6.59 -4.85 -15.29
CA LYS A 74 7.62 -3.79 -15.23
C LYS A 74 9.04 -4.33 -14.96
N LEU A 75 9.16 -5.60 -14.56
CA LEU A 75 10.45 -6.28 -14.51
C LEU A 75 10.87 -6.69 -15.93
N ILE A 76 12.16 -6.54 -16.22
CA ILE A 76 12.69 -6.95 -17.54
C ILE A 76 12.44 -8.46 -17.75
N PRO A 77 12.04 -8.87 -18.96
CA PRO A 77 11.67 -10.28 -19.25
C PRO A 77 12.75 -11.29 -18.87
N THR A 78 14.01 -10.91 -18.99
CA THR A 78 15.16 -11.75 -18.67
C THR A 78 15.27 -12.08 -17.18
N ILE A 79 14.87 -11.18 -16.25
CA ILE A 79 14.76 -11.46 -14.82
C ILE A 79 13.61 -12.43 -14.59
N ARG A 80 12.42 -12.14 -15.14
CA ARG A 80 11.23 -13.00 -14.96
C ARG A 80 11.48 -14.44 -15.39
N ASN A 81 12.19 -14.65 -16.51
CA ASN A 81 12.52 -15.95 -17.02
C ASN A 81 13.51 -16.75 -16.14
N ARG A 82 14.18 -16.09 -15.19
CA ARG A 82 15.11 -16.72 -14.22
C ARG A 82 14.50 -16.92 -12.85
N CYS A 83 13.28 -16.44 -12.64
CA CYS A 83 12.55 -16.57 -11.39
C CYS A 83 11.39 -17.55 -11.53
N THR A 84 11.09 -18.26 -10.47
CA THR A 84 9.84 -19.03 -10.38
C THR A 84 8.72 -18.07 -9.99
N ASP A 85 7.66 -17.99 -10.79
CA ASP A 85 6.50 -17.14 -10.51
C ASP A 85 5.63 -17.79 -9.42
N VAL A 86 5.48 -17.10 -8.30
CA VAL A 86 4.61 -17.49 -7.18
C VAL A 86 3.54 -16.41 -6.99
N ARG A 87 2.32 -16.71 -7.41
CA ARG A 87 1.20 -15.77 -7.30
C ARG A 87 0.55 -15.83 -5.92
N VAL A 88 0.61 -14.71 -5.20
CA VAL A 88 -0.10 -14.51 -3.94
C VAL A 88 -1.44 -13.87 -4.23
N LYS A 89 -2.53 -14.52 -3.80
CA LYS A 89 -3.90 -14.02 -3.97
C LYS A 89 -4.39 -13.36 -2.69
N ALA A 90 -5.43 -12.52 -2.83
CA ALA A 90 -6.20 -12.07 -1.68
C ALA A 90 -6.70 -13.26 -0.85
N LEU A 91 -6.73 -13.10 0.46
CA LEU A 91 -7.22 -14.14 1.37
C LEU A 91 -8.73 -14.34 1.21
N SER A 92 -9.17 -15.59 1.35
CA SER A 92 -10.60 -15.91 1.41
C SER A 92 -11.21 -15.41 2.71
N VAL A 93 -12.55 -15.24 2.73
CA VAL A 93 -13.31 -14.90 3.93
C VAL A 93 -12.96 -15.84 5.10
N ALA A 94 -12.95 -17.15 4.87
CA ALA A 94 -12.62 -18.14 5.90
C ALA A 94 -11.20 -17.96 6.47
N CYS A 95 -10.19 -17.62 5.62
CA CYS A 95 -8.84 -17.33 6.11
C CYS A 95 -8.76 -16.03 6.92
N LEU A 96 -9.56 -15.02 6.57
CA LEU A 96 -9.63 -13.76 7.33
C LEU A 96 -10.32 -13.98 8.68
N GLU A 97 -11.40 -14.75 8.73
CA GLU A 97 -12.09 -15.14 9.97
C GLU A 97 -11.16 -15.91 10.92
N GLU A 98 -10.42 -16.88 10.38
CA GLU A 98 -9.40 -17.61 11.13
C GLU A 98 -8.32 -16.67 11.68
N LEU A 99 -7.85 -15.71 10.88
CA LEU A 99 -6.86 -14.72 11.31
C LEU A 99 -7.41 -13.86 12.46
N VAL A 100 -8.64 -13.35 12.34
CA VAL A 100 -9.32 -12.59 13.41
C VAL A 100 -9.40 -13.44 14.68
N GLY A 101 -9.84 -14.70 14.56
CA GLY A 101 -9.96 -15.62 15.68
C GLY A 101 -8.62 -15.87 16.38
N ARG A 102 -7.53 -16.11 15.63
CA ARG A 102 -6.19 -16.32 16.19
C ARG A 102 -5.68 -15.08 16.93
N VAL A 103 -5.85 -13.88 16.36
CA VAL A 103 -5.41 -12.64 17.02
C VAL A 103 -6.23 -12.40 18.29
N CYS A 104 -7.54 -12.53 18.24
CA CYS A 104 -8.40 -12.38 19.42
C CYS A 104 -8.03 -13.37 20.53
N ALA A 105 -7.73 -14.61 20.19
CA ALA A 105 -7.30 -15.63 21.15
C ALA A 105 -5.95 -15.28 21.79
N SER A 106 -4.98 -14.81 20.99
CA SER A 106 -3.66 -14.42 21.51
C SER A 106 -3.71 -13.20 22.41
N GLU A 107 -4.63 -12.27 22.16
CA GLU A 107 -4.85 -11.06 22.97
C GLU A 107 -5.81 -11.29 24.16
N GLY A 108 -6.35 -12.51 24.31
CA GLY A 108 -7.33 -12.84 25.36
C GLY A 108 -8.64 -12.06 25.22
N LYS A 109 -9.00 -11.65 24.02
CA LYS A 109 -10.18 -10.83 23.71
C LYS A 109 -11.24 -11.64 22.99
N ARG A 110 -12.50 -11.20 23.13
CA ARG A 110 -13.62 -11.73 22.36
C ARG A 110 -14.34 -10.58 21.69
N LEU A 111 -14.59 -10.72 20.41
CA LEU A 111 -15.37 -9.77 19.62
C LEU A 111 -16.73 -10.38 19.30
N ASP A 112 -17.75 -9.52 19.24
CA ASP A 112 -19.08 -9.87 18.75
C ASP A 112 -19.01 -10.38 17.30
N GLU A 113 -19.92 -11.25 16.91
CA GLU A 113 -19.96 -11.82 15.55
C GLU A 113 -20.08 -10.74 14.47
N GLU A 114 -20.99 -9.77 14.68
CA GLU A 114 -21.19 -8.66 13.77
C GLU A 114 -19.93 -7.80 13.59
N VAL A 115 -19.13 -7.60 14.65
CA VAL A 115 -17.85 -6.88 14.56
C VAL A 115 -16.84 -7.69 13.75
N ARG A 116 -16.79 -9.01 13.94
CA ARG A 116 -15.91 -9.88 13.15
C ARG A 116 -16.27 -9.88 11.68
N ASP A 117 -17.55 -9.98 11.36
CA ASP A 117 -18.06 -9.93 9.99
C ASP A 117 -17.68 -8.59 9.32
N ARG A 118 -17.84 -7.49 10.07
CA ARG A 118 -17.48 -6.16 9.58
C ARG A 118 -15.97 -6.02 9.34
N ILE A 119 -15.13 -6.58 10.22
CA ILE A 119 -13.67 -6.59 9.98
C ILE A 119 -13.34 -7.32 8.69
N VAL A 120 -13.93 -8.49 8.47
CA VAL A 120 -13.66 -9.31 7.28
C VAL A 120 -14.13 -8.61 6.01
N GLU A 121 -15.32 -8.01 6.02
CA GLU A 121 -15.86 -7.22 4.91
C GLU A 121 -14.91 -6.07 4.54
N TYR A 122 -14.48 -5.27 5.52
CA TYR A 122 -13.63 -4.10 5.27
C TYR A 122 -12.15 -4.45 5.02
N ALA A 123 -11.73 -5.64 5.36
CA ALA A 123 -10.37 -6.11 5.07
C ALA A 123 -10.12 -6.40 3.59
N ASP A 124 -11.16 -6.71 2.83
CA ASP A 124 -11.09 -6.94 1.36
C ASP A 124 -9.93 -7.88 0.97
N GLY A 125 -9.85 -9.03 1.62
CA GLY A 125 -8.82 -10.04 1.35
C GLY A 125 -7.42 -9.72 1.92
N SER A 126 -7.25 -8.61 2.64
CA SER A 126 -5.94 -8.15 3.14
C SER A 126 -5.73 -8.49 4.62
N ALA A 127 -4.75 -9.36 4.92
CA ALA A 127 -4.33 -9.62 6.30
C ALA A 127 -3.83 -8.36 7.00
N ARG A 128 -3.11 -7.48 6.29
CA ARG A 128 -2.62 -6.21 6.84
C ARG A 128 -3.78 -5.32 7.30
N ARG A 129 -4.86 -5.25 6.52
CA ARG A 129 -6.06 -4.48 6.90
C ARG A 129 -6.76 -5.09 8.11
N VAL A 130 -6.91 -6.42 8.18
CA VAL A 130 -7.42 -7.10 9.38
C VAL A 130 -6.65 -6.68 10.62
N LEU A 131 -5.32 -6.77 10.58
CA LEU A 131 -4.48 -6.43 11.73
C LEU A 131 -4.57 -4.95 12.10
N SER A 132 -4.62 -4.06 11.11
CA SER A 132 -4.78 -2.62 11.35
C SER A 132 -6.14 -2.28 11.98
N ILE A 133 -7.21 -2.90 11.52
CA ILE A 133 -8.56 -2.72 12.07
C ILE A 133 -8.59 -3.27 13.51
N LEU A 134 -8.13 -4.50 13.74
CA LEU A 134 -8.07 -5.11 15.07
C LEU A 134 -7.28 -4.25 16.04
N HIS A 135 -6.09 -3.76 15.64
CA HIS A 135 -5.29 -2.87 16.48
C HIS A 135 -6.06 -1.62 16.92
N ALA A 136 -6.90 -1.08 16.03
CA ALA A 136 -7.68 0.11 16.33
C ALA A 136 -8.84 -0.13 17.31
N ILE A 137 -9.45 -1.33 17.28
CA ILE A 137 -10.72 -1.57 17.98
C ILE A 137 -10.66 -2.55 19.15
N ILE A 138 -9.64 -3.41 19.22
CA ILE A 138 -9.62 -4.58 20.11
C ILE A 138 -9.72 -4.22 21.60
N ASN A 139 -9.38 -3.00 21.98
CA ASN A 139 -9.44 -2.50 23.34
C ASN A 139 -10.70 -1.68 23.65
N PHE A 140 -11.58 -1.43 22.67
CA PHE A 140 -12.85 -0.77 22.95
C PHE A 140 -13.83 -1.76 23.62
N PRO A 141 -14.43 -1.37 24.74
CA PRO A 141 -15.36 -2.25 25.46
C PRO A 141 -16.75 -2.33 24.79
N ASP A 142 -17.14 -1.29 24.06
CA ASP A 142 -18.46 -1.15 23.46
C ASP A 142 -18.46 -1.57 21.99
N LYS A 143 -19.44 -2.41 21.63
CA LYS A 143 -19.63 -2.92 20.27
C LYS A 143 -19.87 -1.81 19.25
N GLN A 144 -20.69 -0.80 19.61
CA GLN A 144 -21.03 0.27 18.70
C GLN A 144 -19.82 1.15 18.40
N ASP A 145 -19.00 1.43 19.41
CA ASP A 145 -17.73 2.17 19.24
C ASP A 145 -16.77 1.43 18.33
N GLN A 146 -16.72 0.08 18.42
CA GLN A 146 -15.93 -0.77 17.53
C GLN A 146 -16.41 -0.64 16.08
N LEU A 147 -17.70 -0.81 15.82
CA LEU A 147 -18.30 -0.71 14.49
C LEU A 147 -18.09 0.67 13.86
N ASP A 148 -18.34 1.74 14.62
CA ASP A 148 -18.16 3.12 14.16
C ASP A 148 -16.69 3.41 13.79
N THR A 149 -15.75 2.84 14.57
CA THR A 149 -14.32 3.02 14.31
C THR A 149 -13.88 2.29 13.06
N ILE A 150 -14.41 1.10 12.77
CA ILE A 150 -14.14 0.35 11.54
C ILE A 150 -14.58 1.20 10.33
N VAL A 151 -15.82 1.67 10.34
CA VAL A 151 -16.38 2.49 9.25
C VAL A 151 -15.57 3.77 9.04
N LYS A 152 -15.32 4.53 10.11
CA LYS A 152 -14.52 5.78 10.04
C LYS A 152 -13.10 5.54 9.54
N GLY A 153 -12.50 4.40 9.92
CA GLY A 153 -11.16 4.00 9.48
C GLY A 153 -11.09 3.71 7.99
N ASP A 154 -12.09 3.07 7.42
CA ASP A 154 -12.18 2.77 5.99
C ASP A 154 -12.35 4.05 5.16
N VAL A 155 -13.27 4.91 5.52
CA VAL A 155 -13.50 6.22 4.89
C VAL A 155 -12.21 7.03 4.81
N ARG A 156 -11.49 7.09 5.94
CA ARG A 156 -10.21 7.80 6.00
C ARG A 156 -9.16 7.19 5.07
N THR A 157 -9.10 5.85 5.00
CA THR A 157 -8.16 5.14 4.12
C THR A 157 -8.46 5.47 2.66
N LYS A 158 -9.71 5.35 2.23
CA LYS A 158 -10.15 5.67 0.86
C LYS A 158 -9.91 7.14 0.50
N ALA A 159 -10.19 8.06 1.42
CA ALA A 159 -9.92 9.49 1.20
C ALA A 159 -8.42 9.78 1.02
N ILE A 160 -7.55 9.12 1.78
CA ILE A 160 -6.09 9.24 1.64
C ILE A 160 -5.61 8.62 0.33
N GLU A 161 -6.15 7.48 -0.08
CA GLU A 161 -5.83 6.83 -1.36
C GLU A 161 -6.20 7.72 -2.54
N LEU A 162 -7.39 8.33 -2.51
CA LEU A 162 -7.81 9.31 -3.51
C LEU A 162 -6.87 10.52 -3.55
N ALA A 163 -6.50 11.07 -2.40
CA ALA A 163 -5.56 12.19 -2.33
C ALA A 163 -4.18 11.81 -2.89
N ARG A 164 -3.66 10.62 -2.57
CA ARG A 164 -2.39 10.11 -3.11
C ARG A 164 -2.43 9.96 -4.62
N LEU A 165 -3.51 9.39 -5.14
CA LEU A 165 -3.72 9.23 -6.58
C LEU A 165 -3.66 10.60 -7.29
N LEU A 166 -4.37 11.61 -6.75
CA LEU A 166 -4.42 12.96 -7.30
C LEU A 166 -3.08 13.71 -7.20
N ILE A 167 -2.28 13.48 -6.15
CA ILE A 167 -1.01 14.20 -5.91
C ILE A 167 0.16 13.56 -6.67
N PHE A 168 0.33 12.25 -6.55
CA PHE A 168 1.57 11.57 -6.95
C PHE A 168 1.49 10.83 -8.29
N SER A 169 0.25 10.56 -8.79
CA SER A 169 0.05 9.71 -9.96
C SER A 169 -0.50 10.56 -11.09
N GLN A 170 -0.37 11.15 -11.89
CA GLN A 170 -1.13 11.79 -13.01
C GLN A 170 -2.24 10.87 -13.54
N PRO A 171 -3.31 10.60 -12.76
CA PRO A 171 -4.29 9.60 -13.11
C PRO A 171 -5.11 10.04 -14.32
N GLN A 172 -5.60 9.06 -15.08
CA GLN A 172 -6.67 9.32 -16.04
C GLN A 172 -8.01 9.51 -15.31
N TRP A 173 -8.88 10.34 -15.84
CA TRP A 173 -10.20 10.57 -15.24
C TRP A 173 -10.98 9.28 -14.97
N LYS A 174 -10.84 8.27 -15.84
CA LYS A 174 -11.50 6.97 -15.68
C LYS A 174 -11.14 6.28 -14.36
N GLU A 175 -9.89 6.37 -13.93
CA GLU A 175 -9.41 5.78 -12.66
C GLU A 175 -10.01 6.52 -11.46
N VAL A 176 -9.98 7.84 -11.48
CA VAL A 176 -10.55 8.68 -10.44
C VAL A 176 -12.07 8.49 -10.35
N ALA A 177 -12.75 8.44 -11.49
CA ALA A 177 -14.19 8.22 -11.55
C ALA A 177 -14.60 6.86 -10.99
N ALA A 178 -13.85 5.80 -11.29
CA ALA A 178 -14.09 4.47 -10.74
C ALA A 178 -13.96 4.47 -9.21
N MET A 179 -12.93 5.11 -8.67
CA MET A 179 -12.74 5.24 -7.23
C MET A 179 -13.85 6.05 -6.56
N LEU A 180 -14.27 7.17 -7.18
CA LEU A 180 -15.39 7.98 -6.69
C LEU A 180 -16.73 7.23 -6.67
N GLN A 181 -16.93 6.25 -7.56
CA GLN A 181 -18.13 5.42 -7.57
C GLN A 181 -18.22 4.49 -6.35
N THR A 182 -17.08 4.10 -5.77
CA THR A 182 -17.01 3.25 -4.58
C THR A 182 -17.11 4.04 -3.26
N LEU A 183 -17.06 5.38 -3.33
CA LEU A 183 -17.15 6.27 -2.17
C LEU A 183 -18.60 6.73 -2.02
N ASP A 184 -19.27 6.26 -0.98
CA ASP A 184 -20.69 6.60 -0.69
C ASP A 184 -20.84 7.54 0.53
N GLU A 185 -19.71 8.06 1.02
CA GLU A 185 -19.65 8.90 2.20
C GLU A 185 -20.01 10.37 1.89
N ASP A 186 -20.31 11.10 2.98
CA ASP A 186 -20.58 12.54 2.92
C ASP A 186 -19.41 13.29 2.25
N PRO A 187 -19.68 14.04 1.17
CA PRO A 187 -18.64 14.74 0.40
C PRO A 187 -17.82 15.74 1.20
N GLU A 188 -18.42 16.39 2.20
CA GLU A 188 -17.71 17.35 3.05
C GLU A 188 -16.74 16.63 4.01
N THR A 189 -17.12 15.47 4.51
CA THR A 189 -16.25 14.61 5.34
C THR A 189 -15.05 14.14 4.53
N LEU A 190 -15.26 13.66 3.31
CA LEU A 190 -14.18 13.28 2.39
C LEU A 190 -13.26 14.48 2.09
N ARG A 191 -13.83 15.65 1.78
CA ARG A 191 -13.07 16.89 1.55
C ARG A 191 -12.11 17.19 2.71
N ARG A 192 -12.61 17.19 3.94
CA ARG A 192 -11.81 17.47 5.14
C ARG A 192 -10.67 16.47 5.33
N MET A 193 -10.92 15.19 5.08
CA MET A 193 -9.90 14.16 5.18
C MET A 193 -8.82 14.31 4.10
N ILE A 194 -9.23 14.58 2.85
CA ILE A 194 -8.33 14.86 1.73
C ILE A 194 -7.46 16.08 2.04
N LEU A 195 -8.06 17.19 2.47
CA LEU A 195 -7.33 18.42 2.83
C LEU A 195 -6.35 18.18 3.99
N SER A 196 -6.76 17.44 5.02
CA SER A 196 -5.88 17.12 6.15
C SER A 196 -4.62 16.36 5.72
N TYR A 197 -4.78 15.38 4.83
CA TYR A 197 -3.65 14.65 4.27
C TYR A 197 -2.79 15.51 3.35
N THR A 198 -3.41 16.25 2.44
CA THR A 198 -2.73 17.10 1.46
C THR A 198 -1.91 18.22 2.14
N THR A 199 -2.45 18.81 3.21
CA THR A 199 -1.74 19.80 4.01
C THR A 199 -0.46 19.24 4.62
N LYS A 200 -0.48 17.99 5.11
CA LYS A 200 0.73 17.33 5.62
C LYS A 200 1.78 17.15 4.52
N VAL A 201 1.33 16.72 3.32
CA VAL A 201 2.23 16.55 2.16
C VAL A 201 2.88 17.89 1.79
N LEU A 202 2.11 18.97 1.75
CA LEU A 202 2.61 20.30 1.42
C LEU A 202 3.63 20.80 2.47
N LEU A 203 3.35 20.62 3.78
CA LEU A 203 4.24 21.03 4.86
C LEU A 203 5.55 20.21 4.92
N GLN A 204 5.53 18.95 4.48
CA GLN A 204 6.73 18.13 4.41
C GLN A 204 7.64 18.53 3.25
N GLY A 205 7.10 19.19 2.24
CA GLY A 205 7.81 19.58 1.02
C GLY A 205 8.21 18.39 0.12
N GLY A 206 8.81 18.68 -1.02
CA GLY A 206 9.38 17.68 -1.91
C GLY A 206 8.45 17.23 -3.04
N LYS A 207 8.52 15.95 -3.42
CA LYS A 207 7.78 15.42 -4.57
C LYS A 207 6.26 15.54 -4.36
N GLY A 208 5.56 16.19 -5.30
CA GLY A 208 4.12 16.40 -5.24
C GLY A 208 3.65 17.72 -4.62
N GLU A 209 4.56 18.59 -4.16
CA GLU A 209 4.26 19.87 -3.50
C GLU A 209 3.34 20.77 -4.35
N GLY A 210 3.67 21.00 -5.61
CA GLY A 210 2.87 21.85 -6.51
C GLY A 210 1.46 21.30 -6.73
N ARG A 211 1.31 19.97 -6.88
CA ARG A 211 -0.01 19.34 -7.01
C ARG A 211 -0.78 19.35 -5.69
N ALA A 212 -0.10 19.19 -4.55
CA ALA A 212 -0.71 19.32 -3.24
C ALA A 212 -1.26 20.74 -3.02
N PHE A 213 -0.49 21.77 -3.35
CA PHE A 213 -0.97 23.15 -3.31
C PHE A 213 -2.21 23.37 -4.19
N PHE A 214 -2.15 22.91 -5.45
CA PHE A 214 -3.29 23.03 -6.37
C PHE A 214 -4.52 22.26 -5.86
N LEU A 215 -4.33 21.07 -5.29
CA LEU A 215 -5.44 20.30 -4.71
C LEU A 215 -6.07 21.05 -3.53
N ILE A 216 -5.26 21.68 -2.65
CA ILE A 216 -5.78 22.51 -1.56
C ILE A 216 -6.61 23.68 -2.14
N ASP A 217 -6.09 24.36 -3.15
CA ASP A 217 -6.79 25.50 -3.77
C ASP A 217 -8.15 25.12 -4.37
N VAL A 218 -8.23 23.97 -5.06
CA VAL A 218 -9.47 23.45 -5.63
C VAL A 218 -10.46 22.96 -4.56
N PHE A 219 -9.95 22.39 -3.46
CA PHE A 219 -10.77 21.80 -2.40
C PHE A 219 -11.05 22.77 -1.22
N LYS A 220 -10.59 24.03 -1.27
CA LYS A 220 -10.77 25.00 -0.16
C LYS A 220 -12.22 25.31 0.14
N GLU A 221 -13.07 25.40 -0.89
CA GLU A 221 -14.50 25.67 -0.74
C GLU A 221 -15.24 24.45 -0.21
N SER A 222 -16.23 24.69 0.67
CA SER A 222 -17.01 23.60 1.25
C SER A 222 -17.98 22.96 0.24
N PHE A 223 -18.22 21.67 0.41
CA PHE A 223 -19.16 20.93 -0.42
C PHE A 223 -20.57 20.83 0.19
N PHE A 224 -20.89 21.60 1.23
CA PHE A 224 -22.22 21.54 1.87
C PHE A 224 -23.36 21.88 0.88
N THR A 225 -23.16 22.84 -0.02
CA THR A 225 -24.15 23.22 -1.02
C THR A 225 -24.07 22.43 -2.31
N SER A 226 -22.87 22.11 -2.77
CA SER A 226 -22.63 21.39 -4.03
C SER A 226 -22.64 19.87 -3.89
N GLY A 227 -22.52 19.37 -2.68
CA GLY A 227 -22.58 17.94 -2.38
C GLY A 227 -21.61 17.09 -3.21
N ARG A 228 -22.08 15.96 -3.66
CA ARG A 228 -21.32 15.01 -4.47
C ARG A 228 -20.87 15.61 -5.82
N ALA A 229 -21.67 16.51 -6.40
CA ALA A 229 -21.29 17.18 -7.64
C ALA A 229 -20.07 18.07 -7.47
N GLY A 230 -19.95 18.78 -6.34
CA GLY A 230 -18.78 19.57 -5.99
C GLY A 230 -17.51 18.73 -5.84
N LEU A 231 -17.59 17.58 -5.15
CA LEU A 231 -16.48 16.64 -5.01
C LEU A 231 -16.01 16.12 -6.38
N ILE A 232 -16.95 15.70 -7.23
CA ILE A 232 -16.63 15.17 -8.56
C ILE A 232 -15.98 16.27 -9.43
N ALA A 233 -16.53 17.49 -9.44
CA ALA A 233 -15.99 18.61 -10.20
C ALA A 233 -14.58 18.98 -9.72
N ALA A 234 -14.33 19.00 -8.42
CA ALA A 234 -13.02 19.27 -7.83
C ALA A 234 -11.99 18.20 -8.24
N CYS A 235 -12.34 16.92 -8.15
CA CYS A 235 -11.48 15.83 -8.58
C CYS A 235 -11.19 15.89 -10.09
N TYR A 236 -12.20 16.24 -10.91
CA TYR A 236 -12.03 16.40 -12.36
C TYR A 236 -11.06 17.55 -12.68
N ALA A 237 -11.23 18.70 -12.03
CA ALA A 237 -10.34 19.84 -12.21
C ALA A 237 -8.87 19.49 -11.90
N VAL A 238 -8.62 18.78 -10.78
CA VAL A 238 -7.26 18.33 -10.41
C VAL A 238 -6.68 17.32 -11.41
N THR A 239 -7.53 16.47 -11.97
CA THR A 239 -7.07 15.43 -12.91
C THR A 239 -6.73 15.99 -14.28
N THR A 240 -7.43 17.02 -14.72
CA THR A 240 -7.31 17.60 -16.08
C THR A 240 -6.34 18.79 -16.15
N SER A 241 -5.95 19.38 -15.02
CA SER A 241 -4.93 20.42 -14.99
C SER A 241 -3.53 19.81 -15.24
N LYS A 242 -2.85 20.40 -16.22
CA LYS A 242 -1.48 20.05 -16.62
C LYS A 242 -0.44 20.65 -15.67
#